data_cb388f54c09db85447649117017b984f
#
_entry.id   cb388f54c09db85447649117017b984f
#
_cell.length_a   1.000
_cell.length_b   1.000
_cell.length_c   1.000
_cell.angle_alpha   90.00
_cell.angle_beta   90.00
_cell.angle_gamma   90.00
#
_symmetry.space_group_name_H-M   'P 1'
#
loop_
_entity.id
_entity.type
_entity.pdbx_description
1 polymer ?
#
loop_
_entity_poly.entity_id
_entity_poly.type
_entity_poly.pdbx_seq_one_letter_code
_entity_poly.pdbx_strand_id
1 'polypeptide(L)'
;MASDAGRDDFIIAIRSAFLKRGTRQKFSLFTLLIISVVVLSLEYFKTGPIDKFRSITKDIIFKGSFFIAEPFVYIKKNYYNFKEHLRMYEEYTELKNKKYSIEFIVNENKFYKSENERLKKLIDEKNIYSTEFLLSKVLLDQQSPYLKSVIINKGFKHGIKLGIAVKEKSYFVGKIINVNFLTSRILLASDLNSKIPVIIEPSGANAILSGQGHNDYAELEFLPKLKKIKEGDLVYTSGVDGIIPEAIPIGKVFAENENLFVEFFVDFNQLKYVRVNK
;
A
#
# COMPACT_ATOMS: atom_id res chain seq x y z
N MET A 1 -1.65 -46.55 49.74
CA MET A 1 -3.09 -46.73 50.04
C MET A 1 -3.91 -45.65 49.31
N ALA A 2 -3.87 -45.59 47.98
CA ALA A 2 -4.66 -44.59 47.22
C ALA A 2 -5.09 -45.09 45.82
N SER A 3 -5.17 -46.39 45.57
CA SER A 3 -5.53 -46.91 44.24
C SER A 3 -6.85 -47.71 44.19
N ASP A 4 -7.50 -47.93 45.31
CA ASP A 4 -8.76 -48.73 45.35
C ASP A 4 -10.04 -47.88 45.29
N ALA A 5 -10.02 -46.62 45.71
CA ALA A 5 -11.19 -45.77 45.72
C ALA A 5 -11.77 -45.47 44.32
N GLY A 6 -10.92 -45.33 43.29
CA GLY A 6 -11.36 -45.02 41.91
C GLY A 6 -11.99 -46.19 41.16
N ARG A 7 -11.70 -47.42 41.58
CA ARG A 7 -12.27 -48.63 40.96
C ARG A 7 -13.67 -48.93 41.46
N ASP A 8 -13.90 -48.67 42.75
CA ASP A 8 -15.23 -48.85 43.36
C ASP A 8 -16.22 -47.82 42.88
N ASP A 9 -15.83 -46.55 42.70
CA ASP A 9 -16.66 -45.48 42.13
C ASP A 9 -17.06 -45.79 40.71
N PHE A 10 -16.14 -46.34 39.88
CA PHE A 10 -16.46 -46.72 38.51
C PHE A 10 -17.42 -47.90 38.44
N ILE A 11 -17.27 -48.89 39.30
CA ILE A 11 -18.22 -50.04 39.42
C ILE A 11 -19.58 -49.59 39.95
N ILE A 12 -19.63 -48.63 40.89
CA ILE A 12 -20.87 -48.08 41.43
C ILE A 12 -21.56 -47.21 40.33
N ALA A 13 -20.79 -46.45 39.54
CA ALA A 13 -21.35 -45.66 38.41
C ALA A 13 -21.98 -46.56 37.34
N ILE A 14 -21.30 -47.65 36.95
CA ILE A 14 -21.86 -48.63 36.00
C ILE A 14 -23.08 -49.32 36.60
N ARG A 15 -23.03 -49.74 37.88
CA ARG A 15 -24.16 -50.38 38.53
C ARG A 15 -25.37 -49.45 38.72
N SER A 16 -25.16 -48.16 38.97
CA SER A 16 -26.21 -47.16 39.07
C SER A 16 -26.85 -46.83 37.71
N ALA A 17 -26.07 -46.84 36.64
CA ALA A 17 -26.54 -46.64 35.27
C ALA A 17 -27.42 -47.81 34.79
N PHE A 18 -27.16 -49.03 35.29
CA PHE A 18 -27.94 -50.22 34.93
C PHE A 18 -29.11 -50.54 35.88
N LEU A 19 -29.14 -49.99 37.12
CA LEU A 19 -30.10 -50.42 38.16
C LEU A 19 -31.20 -49.41 38.50
N LYS A 20 -31.25 -48.27 37.92
CA LYS A 20 -32.26 -47.28 38.28
C LYS A 20 -32.94 -46.67 37.05
N ARG A 21 -33.90 -47.43 36.49
CA ARG A 21 -35.12 -46.81 35.89
C ARG A 21 -36.12 -47.89 35.49
N GLY A 22 -37.35 -47.53 35.74
CA GLY A 22 -38.53 -48.41 35.79
C GLY A 22 -38.74 -49.35 34.61
N THR A 23 -39.56 -50.33 34.82
CA THR A 23 -39.97 -51.45 33.95
C THR A 23 -40.27 -51.14 32.48
N ARG A 24 -40.46 -49.91 32.11
CA ARG A 24 -40.69 -49.52 30.68
C ARG A 24 -39.43 -49.47 29.81
N GLN A 25 -38.27 -49.25 30.38
CA GLN A 25 -37.02 -49.10 29.60
C GLN A 25 -36.35 -50.46 29.29
N LYS A 26 -36.59 -51.50 30.08
CA LYS A 26 -36.08 -52.85 29.83
C LYS A 26 -36.72 -53.49 28.60
N PHE A 27 -38.01 -53.19 28.37
CA PHE A 27 -38.73 -53.64 27.17
C PHE A 27 -38.15 -52.94 25.89
N SER A 28 -37.79 -51.70 25.95
CA SER A 28 -37.23 -50.96 24.81
C SER A 28 -35.89 -51.48 24.37
N LEU A 29 -34.94 -51.80 25.28
CA LEU A 29 -33.64 -52.36 24.92
C LEU A 29 -33.73 -53.80 24.37
N PHE A 30 -34.61 -54.63 24.97
CA PHE A 30 -34.79 -55.98 24.50
C PHE A 30 -35.53 -56.03 23.15
N THR A 31 -36.48 -55.13 22.91
CA THR A 31 -37.16 -54.99 21.61
C THR A 31 -36.19 -54.47 20.56
N LEU A 32 -35.31 -53.51 20.88
CA LEU A 32 -34.25 -53.04 19.99
C LEU A 32 -33.25 -54.12 19.62
N LEU A 33 -32.88 -54.96 20.58
CA LEU A 33 -31.96 -56.11 20.36
C LEU A 33 -32.65 -57.16 19.47
N ILE A 34 -33.91 -57.47 19.72
CA ILE A 34 -34.68 -58.42 18.86
C ILE A 34 -34.79 -57.84 17.44
N ILE A 35 -35.13 -56.56 17.30
CA ILE A 35 -35.25 -55.91 15.99
C ILE A 35 -33.87 -55.95 15.25
N SER A 36 -32.76 -55.69 15.95
CA SER A 36 -31.41 -55.79 15.38
C SER A 36 -31.08 -57.20 14.89
N VAL A 37 -31.40 -58.22 15.68
CA VAL A 37 -31.17 -59.64 15.31
C VAL A 37 -32.07 -60.05 14.12
N VAL A 38 -33.32 -59.58 14.10
CA VAL A 38 -34.26 -59.80 12.97
C VAL A 38 -33.78 -59.17 11.71
N VAL A 39 -33.26 -57.91 11.77
CA VAL A 39 -32.72 -57.20 10.61
C VAL A 39 -31.44 -57.90 10.09
N LEU A 40 -30.55 -58.37 10.98
CA LEU A 40 -29.36 -59.14 10.60
C LEU A 40 -29.72 -60.52 10.00
N SER A 41 -30.77 -61.17 10.56
CA SER A 41 -31.25 -62.44 10.03
C SER A 41 -31.90 -62.30 8.65
N LEU A 42 -32.62 -61.21 8.45
CA LEU A 42 -33.24 -60.86 7.14
C LEU A 42 -32.21 -60.53 6.07
N GLU A 43 -31.06 -59.95 6.48
CA GLU A 43 -29.93 -59.68 5.59
C GLU A 43 -29.21 -60.96 5.12
N TYR A 44 -29.17 -61.99 6.00
CA TYR A 44 -28.58 -63.31 5.68
C TYR A 44 -29.41 -64.09 4.62
N PHE A 45 -30.76 -63.98 4.65
CA PHE A 45 -31.66 -64.76 3.83
C PHE A 45 -31.88 -64.21 2.39
N LYS A 46 -31.18 -63.17 1.95
CA LYS A 46 -31.24 -62.60 0.58
C LYS A 46 -32.59 -62.72 -0.12
N THR A 47 -33.66 -62.37 0.51
CA THR A 47 -35.01 -62.41 -0.07
C THR A 47 -35.30 -61.16 -0.89
N GLY A 48 -35.77 -61.29 -2.12
CA GLY A 48 -35.99 -60.22 -3.11
C GLY A 48 -36.76 -58.96 -2.69
N PRO A 49 -37.61 -58.94 -1.68
CA PRO A 49 -38.24 -57.70 -1.20
C PRO A 49 -37.26 -56.76 -0.48
N ILE A 50 -36.14 -57.26 0.06
CA ILE A 50 -35.14 -56.47 0.81
C ILE A 50 -34.30 -55.61 -0.12
N ASP A 51 -33.99 -56.05 -1.33
CA ASP A 51 -33.27 -55.24 -2.29
C ASP A 51 -34.11 -54.02 -2.75
N LYS A 52 -35.43 -54.16 -2.85
CA LYS A 52 -36.31 -53.01 -3.12
C LYS A 52 -36.33 -52.02 -1.97
N PHE A 53 -36.37 -52.49 -0.73
CA PHE A 53 -36.34 -51.63 0.46
C PHE A 53 -34.97 -50.91 0.60
N ARG A 54 -33.86 -51.60 0.25
CA ARG A 54 -32.51 -51.04 0.28
C ARG A 54 -32.33 -49.99 -0.83
N SER A 55 -32.93 -50.17 -1.97
CA SER A 55 -32.87 -49.16 -3.07
C SER A 55 -33.68 -47.91 -2.67
N ILE A 56 -34.89 -48.09 -2.10
CA ILE A 56 -35.73 -46.98 -1.61
C ILE A 56 -35.06 -46.18 -0.50
N THR A 57 -34.43 -46.86 0.48
CA THR A 57 -33.70 -46.19 1.54
C THR A 57 -32.46 -45.43 1.05
N LYS A 58 -31.72 -46.00 0.07
CA LYS A 58 -30.64 -45.29 -0.58
C LYS A 58 -31.13 -44.07 -1.33
N ASP A 59 -32.19 -44.15 -2.07
CA ASP A 59 -32.77 -43.03 -2.83
C ASP A 59 -33.30 -41.92 -1.88
N ILE A 60 -33.89 -42.30 -0.76
CA ILE A 60 -34.32 -41.32 0.26
C ILE A 60 -33.13 -40.63 0.90
N ILE A 61 -32.06 -41.36 1.23
CA ILE A 61 -30.83 -40.77 1.80
C ILE A 61 -30.14 -39.87 0.78
N PHE A 62 -30.03 -40.30 -0.46
CA PHE A 62 -29.44 -39.49 -1.53
C PHE A 62 -30.29 -38.24 -1.83
N LYS A 63 -31.60 -38.36 -1.99
CA LYS A 63 -32.49 -37.21 -2.21
C LYS A 63 -32.54 -36.33 -0.97
N GLY A 64 -32.58 -36.88 0.23
CA GLY A 64 -32.53 -36.14 1.49
C GLY A 64 -31.25 -35.35 1.70
N SER A 65 -30.08 -35.92 1.30
CA SER A 65 -28.81 -35.20 1.41
C SER A 65 -28.74 -33.99 0.47
N PHE A 66 -29.33 -34.05 -0.71
CA PHE A 66 -29.45 -32.90 -1.62
C PHE A 66 -30.34 -31.80 -1.02
N PHE A 67 -31.45 -32.16 -0.37
CA PHE A 67 -32.35 -31.20 0.25
C PHE A 67 -31.75 -30.49 1.46
N ILE A 68 -30.82 -31.14 2.15
CA ILE A 68 -30.11 -30.56 3.31
C ILE A 68 -28.86 -29.76 2.87
N ALA A 69 -28.19 -30.15 1.82
CA ALA A 69 -26.96 -29.52 1.34
C ALA A 69 -27.20 -28.19 0.59
N GLU A 70 -28.25 -28.12 -0.24
CA GLU A 70 -28.55 -26.92 -1.03
C GLU A 70 -28.81 -25.65 -0.19
N PRO A 71 -29.64 -25.65 0.89
CA PRO A 71 -29.86 -24.45 1.66
C PRO A 71 -28.57 -23.97 2.38
N PHE A 72 -27.67 -24.88 2.75
CA PHE A 72 -26.43 -24.51 3.43
C PHE A 72 -25.45 -23.76 2.50
N VAL A 73 -25.39 -24.15 1.24
CA VAL A 73 -24.57 -23.47 0.20
C VAL A 73 -25.16 -22.09 -0.09
N TYR A 74 -26.48 -21.96 -0.14
CA TYR A 74 -27.17 -20.68 -0.35
C TYR A 74 -26.96 -19.71 0.82
N ILE A 75 -27.06 -20.19 2.05
CA ILE A 75 -26.82 -19.38 3.26
C ILE A 75 -25.37 -18.92 3.32
N LYS A 76 -24.42 -19.81 3.02
CA LYS A 76 -22.99 -19.50 3.01
C LYS A 76 -22.66 -18.46 1.93
N LYS A 77 -23.21 -18.58 0.74
CA LYS A 77 -23.02 -17.64 -0.38
C LYS A 77 -23.60 -16.25 -0.04
N ASN A 78 -24.83 -16.22 0.52
CA ASN A 78 -25.46 -14.97 0.94
C ASN A 78 -24.70 -14.30 2.11
N TYR A 79 -24.15 -15.06 3.04
CA TYR A 79 -23.36 -14.54 4.13
C TYR A 79 -22.04 -13.90 3.61
N TYR A 80 -21.35 -14.54 2.66
CA TYR A 80 -20.17 -13.96 2.03
C TYR A 80 -20.51 -12.71 1.25
N ASN A 81 -21.56 -12.72 0.45
CA ASN A 81 -22.00 -11.54 -0.31
C ASN A 81 -22.40 -10.38 0.65
N PHE A 82 -23.05 -10.67 1.77
CA PHE A 82 -23.40 -9.65 2.77
C PHE A 82 -22.15 -9.06 3.44
N LYS A 83 -21.18 -9.88 3.79
CA LYS A 83 -19.91 -9.43 4.37
C LYS A 83 -19.10 -8.60 3.36
N GLU A 84 -19.12 -8.99 2.11
CA GLU A 84 -18.47 -8.25 1.03
C GLU A 84 -19.14 -6.89 0.77
N HIS A 85 -20.48 -6.85 0.81
CA HIS A 85 -21.23 -5.58 0.74
C HIS A 85 -20.93 -4.64 1.92
N LEU A 86 -20.82 -5.16 3.14
CA LEU A 86 -20.45 -4.34 4.30
C LEU A 86 -19.03 -3.77 4.14
N ARG A 87 -18.07 -4.59 3.69
CA ARG A 87 -16.70 -4.14 3.44
C ARG A 87 -16.64 -3.07 2.34
N MET A 88 -17.38 -3.28 1.25
CA MET A 88 -17.48 -2.27 0.18
C MET A 88 -18.12 -0.97 0.68
N TYR A 89 -19.08 -1.04 1.57
CA TYR A 89 -19.70 0.15 2.14
C TYR A 89 -18.73 0.92 3.06
N GLU A 90 -17.94 0.22 3.87
CA GLU A 90 -16.88 0.83 4.69
C GLU A 90 -15.82 1.49 3.81
N GLU A 91 -15.32 0.78 2.80
CA GLU A 91 -14.35 1.28 1.83
C GLU A 91 -14.89 2.49 1.03
N TYR A 92 -16.13 2.43 0.60
CA TYR A 92 -16.80 3.56 -0.05
C TYR A 92 -16.90 4.79 0.86
N THR A 93 -17.23 4.57 2.14
CA THR A 93 -17.33 5.66 3.13
C THR A 93 -15.97 6.29 3.39
N GLU A 94 -14.92 5.47 3.46
CA GLU A 94 -13.54 5.92 3.64
C GLU A 94 -13.05 6.72 2.42
N LEU A 95 -13.31 6.22 1.20
CA LEU A 95 -13.01 6.91 -0.05
C LEU A 95 -13.77 8.24 -0.17
N LYS A 96 -15.03 8.26 0.25
CA LYS A 96 -15.85 9.49 0.27
C LYS A 96 -15.28 10.53 1.23
N ASN A 97 -14.86 10.12 2.43
CA ASN A 97 -14.22 11.00 3.40
C ASN A 97 -12.86 11.51 2.90
N LYS A 98 -12.05 10.65 2.28
CA LYS A 98 -10.80 11.05 1.62
C LYS A 98 -11.05 12.06 0.49
N LYS A 99 -12.11 11.87 -0.30
CA LYS A 99 -12.49 12.82 -1.34
C LYS A 99 -12.80 14.20 -0.75
N TYR A 100 -13.61 14.28 0.30
CA TYR A 100 -13.91 15.55 0.95
C TYR A 100 -12.67 16.24 1.52
N SER A 101 -11.77 15.48 2.15
CA SER A 101 -10.53 16.06 2.68
C SER A 101 -9.62 16.59 1.54
N ILE A 102 -9.52 15.87 0.42
CA ILE A 102 -8.77 16.33 -0.75
C ILE A 102 -9.42 17.59 -1.35
N GLU A 103 -10.73 17.61 -1.46
CA GLU A 103 -11.46 18.74 -2.01
C GLU A 103 -11.29 20.00 -1.13
N PHE A 104 -11.30 19.84 0.18
CA PHE A 104 -10.97 20.90 1.13
C PHE A 104 -9.54 21.41 0.92
N ILE A 105 -8.53 20.53 0.88
CA ILE A 105 -7.13 20.89 0.65
C ILE A 105 -6.96 21.61 -0.70
N VAL A 106 -7.62 21.14 -1.75
CA VAL A 106 -7.56 21.77 -3.08
C VAL A 106 -8.14 23.18 -3.05
N ASN A 107 -9.24 23.40 -2.35
CA ASN A 107 -9.86 24.72 -2.24
C ASN A 107 -9.00 25.67 -1.37
N GLU A 108 -8.44 25.19 -0.30
CA GLU A 108 -7.49 25.92 0.55
C GLU A 108 -6.25 26.32 -0.27
N ASN A 109 -5.66 25.40 -1.01
CA ASN A 109 -4.53 25.68 -1.90
C ASN A 109 -4.87 26.71 -2.98
N LYS A 110 -6.08 26.68 -3.55
CA LYS A 110 -6.54 27.70 -4.49
C LYS A 110 -6.60 29.09 -3.83
N PHE A 111 -7.09 29.13 -2.59
CA PHE A 111 -7.12 30.38 -1.83
C PHE A 111 -5.71 30.93 -1.58
N TYR A 112 -4.80 30.13 -1.04
CA TYR A 112 -3.41 30.55 -0.82
C TYR A 112 -2.69 30.94 -2.11
N LYS A 113 -2.97 30.23 -3.22
CA LYS A 113 -2.41 30.59 -4.51
C LYS A 113 -2.90 31.98 -4.96
N SER A 114 -4.18 32.24 -4.85
CA SER A 114 -4.74 33.54 -5.21
C SER A 114 -4.23 34.66 -4.30
N GLU A 115 -4.07 34.39 -3.01
CA GLU A 115 -3.47 35.34 -2.06
C GLU A 115 -1.99 35.60 -2.38
N ASN A 116 -1.23 34.57 -2.70
CA ASN A 116 0.17 34.69 -3.10
C ASN A 116 0.31 35.52 -4.40
N GLU A 117 -0.58 35.28 -5.38
CA GLU A 117 -0.61 36.07 -6.62
C GLU A 117 -0.96 37.53 -6.33
N ARG A 118 -1.84 37.79 -5.36
CA ARG A 118 -2.19 39.14 -4.95
C ARG A 118 -1.00 39.86 -4.28
N LEU A 119 -0.31 39.13 -3.37
CA LEU A 119 0.88 39.63 -2.70
C LEU A 119 2.02 39.90 -3.68
N LYS A 120 2.25 39.02 -4.65
CA LYS A 120 3.25 39.22 -5.72
C LYS A 120 2.96 40.45 -6.59
N LYS A 121 1.69 40.71 -6.88
CA LYS A 121 1.29 41.95 -7.61
C LYS A 121 1.57 43.22 -6.80
N LEU A 122 1.47 43.14 -5.45
CA LEU A 122 1.79 44.26 -4.58
C LEU A 122 3.29 44.54 -4.47
N ILE A 123 4.13 43.52 -4.69
CA ILE A 123 5.59 43.62 -4.64
C ILE A 123 6.21 43.91 -6.02
N ASP A 124 5.39 44.06 -7.07
CA ASP A 124 5.84 44.26 -8.48
C ASP A 124 6.75 43.14 -9.02
N GLU A 125 6.69 41.96 -8.44
CA GLU A 125 7.46 40.79 -8.92
C GLU A 125 6.79 40.21 -10.18
N LYS A 126 7.50 40.29 -11.29
CA LYS A 126 7.15 39.67 -12.57
C LYS A 126 7.02 38.16 -12.40
N ASN A 127 5.83 37.61 -12.67
CA ASN A 127 5.61 36.17 -12.70
C ASN A 127 6.52 35.48 -13.71
N ILE A 128 7.58 34.80 -13.24
CA ILE A 128 8.57 34.07 -14.06
C ILE A 128 8.10 32.62 -14.34
N TYR A 129 6.93 32.23 -13.89
CA TYR A 129 6.47 30.84 -13.99
C TYR A 129 5.60 30.58 -15.21
N SER A 130 6.23 30.32 -16.36
CA SER A 130 5.54 29.64 -17.46
C SER A 130 5.47 28.13 -17.13
N THR A 131 4.28 27.57 -17.10
CA THR A 131 3.98 26.20 -16.71
C THR A 131 4.00 25.19 -17.87
N GLU A 132 4.69 25.48 -18.97
CA GLU A 132 4.84 24.53 -20.07
C GLU A 132 5.96 23.52 -19.76
N PHE A 133 5.56 22.25 -19.59
CA PHE A 133 6.50 21.13 -19.40
C PHE A 133 6.63 20.32 -20.68
N LEU A 134 7.86 20.01 -21.02
CA LEU A 134 8.20 19.06 -22.07
C LEU A 134 8.48 17.69 -21.45
N LEU A 135 7.63 16.70 -21.73
CA LEU A 135 7.89 15.31 -21.32
C LEU A 135 9.01 14.72 -22.18
N SER A 136 10.03 14.18 -21.53
CA SER A 136 11.22 13.62 -22.16
C SER A 136 11.50 12.22 -21.66
N LYS A 137 11.88 11.31 -22.58
CA LYS A 137 12.28 9.95 -22.24
C LYS A 137 13.76 9.93 -21.91
N VAL A 138 14.15 9.27 -20.84
CA VAL A 138 15.54 8.97 -20.52
C VAL A 138 16.05 7.91 -21.49
N LEU A 139 17.13 8.20 -22.23
CA LEU A 139 17.71 7.33 -23.26
C LEU A 139 18.82 6.44 -22.70
N LEU A 140 19.59 6.97 -21.77
CA LEU A 140 20.77 6.31 -21.24
C LEU A 140 20.94 6.70 -19.79
N ASP A 141 20.95 5.72 -18.92
CA ASP A 141 21.43 5.84 -17.55
C ASP A 141 22.90 5.38 -17.55
N GLN A 142 23.81 6.32 -17.85
CA GLN A 142 25.22 6.05 -17.68
C GLN A 142 25.64 6.46 -16.28
N GLN A 143 25.62 5.50 -15.39
CA GLN A 143 26.35 5.60 -14.14
C GLN A 143 27.83 5.53 -14.42
N SER A 144 28.38 6.67 -14.83
CA SER A 144 29.83 6.83 -14.76
C SER A 144 30.22 6.84 -13.28
N PRO A 145 31.29 6.16 -12.86
CA PRO A 145 31.75 6.22 -11.47
C PRO A 145 32.13 7.64 -11.03
N TYR A 146 32.29 8.57 -11.96
CA TYR A 146 32.70 9.97 -11.70
C TYR A 146 31.62 11.01 -11.98
N LEU A 147 30.56 10.68 -12.74
CA LEU A 147 29.51 11.62 -13.10
C LEU A 147 28.16 10.92 -13.12
N LYS A 148 27.29 11.28 -12.21
CA LYS A 148 25.89 10.82 -12.22
C LYS A 148 25.04 11.71 -13.11
N SER A 149 24.85 11.29 -14.35
CA SER A 149 24.10 12.03 -15.35
C SER A 149 23.27 11.10 -16.22
N VAL A 150 22.16 11.60 -16.73
CA VAL A 150 21.31 10.90 -17.69
C VAL A 150 21.12 11.71 -18.96
N ILE A 151 20.92 11.03 -20.09
CA ILE A 151 20.64 11.66 -21.38
C ILE A 151 19.16 11.53 -21.69
N ILE A 152 18.55 12.61 -22.18
CA ILE A 152 17.14 12.65 -22.60
C ILE A 152 17.02 12.87 -24.11
N ASN A 153 15.89 12.40 -24.68
CA ASN A 153 15.57 12.48 -26.11
C ASN A 153 15.05 13.85 -26.56
N LYS A 154 15.40 14.90 -25.86
CA LYS A 154 15.03 16.29 -26.19
C LYS A 154 16.26 17.18 -26.09
N GLY A 155 16.40 18.11 -27.03
CA GLY A 155 17.53 19.01 -27.11
C GLY A 155 17.13 20.39 -27.60
N PHE A 156 18.10 21.13 -28.20
CA PHE A 156 17.90 22.49 -28.67
C PHE A 156 16.72 22.63 -29.62
N LYS A 157 16.53 21.69 -30.55
CA LYS A 157 15.36 21.67 -31.48
C LYS A 157 14.01 21.75 -30.74
N HIS A 158 13.96 21.31 -29.50
CA HIS A 158 12.76 21.25 -28.68
C HIS A 158 12.62 22.44 -27.71
N GLY A 159 13.54 23.42 -27.80
CA GLY A 159 13.56 24.60 -26.94
C GLY A 159 14.22 24.40 -25.59
N ILE A 160 14.96 23.31 -25.38
CA ILE A 160 15.71 23.08 -24.15
C ILE A 160 16.91 24.02 -24.08
N LYS A 161 17.12 24.61 -22.91
CA LYS A 161 18.22 25.51 -22.60
C LYS A 161 19.11 24.93 -21.49
N LEU A 162 20.32 25.43 -21.40
CA LEU A 162 21.26 25.06 -20.34
C LEU A 162 20.77 25.55 -18.98
N GLY A 163 21.02 24.81 -17.92
CA GLY A 163 20.67 25.18 -16.54
C GLY A 163 19.22 24.86 -16.12
N ILE A 164 18.33 24.60 -17.06
CA ILE A 164 16.92 24.33 -16.75
C ILE A 164 16.77 23.16 -15.78
N ALA A 165 15.87 23.34 -14.80
CA ALA A 165 15.48 22.31 -13.83
C ALA A 165 14.68 21.18 -14.49
N VAL A 166 15.00 19.96 -14.09
CA VAL A 166 14.34 18.75 -14.54
C VAL A 166 13.63 18.08 -13.34
N LYS A 167 12.41 17.62 -13.58
CA LYS A 167 11.56 17.00 -12.55
C LYS A 167 11.08 15.62 -12.99
N GLU A 168 10.95 14.71 -12.04
CA GLU A 168 10.09 13.53 -12.16
C GLU A 168 8.81 13.78 -11.39
N LYS A 169 7.67 13.69 -12.07
CA LYS A 169 6.38 14.12 -11.49
C LYS A 169 6.44 15.57 -11.00
N SER A 170 6.56 15.78 -9.69
CA SER A 170 6.70 17.08 -9.04
C SER A 170 8.04 17.28 -8.36
N TYR A 171 8.87 16.26 -8.27
CA TYR A 171 10.10 16.24 -7.51
C TYR A 171 11.32 16.62 -8.37
N PHE A 172 12.28 17.27 -7.78
CA PHE A 172 13.50 17.69 -8.43
C PHE A 172 14.41 16.50 -8.75
N VAL A 173 14.89 16.41 -10.00
CA VAL A 173 15.83 15.39 -10.47
C VAL A 173 17.23 15.94 -10.62
N GLY A 174 17.36 17.13 -11.19
CA GLY A 174 18.64 17.74 -11.52
C GLY A 174 18.49 18.91 -12.48
N LYS A 175 19.61 19.29 -13.11
CA LYS A 175 19.66 20.41 -14.07
C LYS A 175 20.31 20.00 -15.39
N ILE A 176 19.93 20.66 -16.46
CA ILE A 176 20.54 20.49 -17.78
C ILE A 176 21.95 21.09 -17.78
N ILE A 177 22.97 20.28 -18.06
CA ILE A 177 24.38 20.72 -18.14
C ILE A 177 24.95 20.71 -19.55
N ASN A 178 24.27 20.03 -20.49
CA ASN A 178 24.67 20.03 -21.90
C ASN A 178 23.45 19.88 -22.78
N VAL A 179 23.41 20.62 -23.89
CA VAL A 179 22.30 20.61 -24.84
C VAL A 179 22.86 20.37 -26.24
N ASN A 180 22.53 19.22 -26.82
CA ASN A 180 22.79 18.91 -28.22
C ASN A 180 21.54 19.18 -29.06
N PHE A 181 21.60 19.00 -30.37
CA PHE A 181 20.49 19.30 -31.27
C PHE A 181 19.21 18.51 -30.93
N LEU A 182 19.33 17.18 -30.71
CA LEU A 182 18.17 16.29 -30.40
C LEU A 182 18.15 15.75 -28.97
N THR A 183 19.27 15.86 -28.25
CA THR A 183 19.42 15.27 -26.89
C THR A 183 19.97 16.29 -25.93
N SER A 184 19.77 16.09 -24.64
CA SER A 184 20.38 16.89 -23.57
C SER A 184 20.87 15.99 -22.46
N ARG A 185 21.90 16.45 -21.71
CA ARG A 185 22.44 15.78 -20.54
C ARG A 185 21.96 16.48 -19.28
N ILE A 186 21.46 15.70 -18.33
CA ILE A 186 21.03 16.14 -17.01
C ILE A 186 22.09 15.73 -16.00
N LEU A 187 22.59 16.64 -15.20
CA LEU A 187 23.34 16.36 -13.97
C LEU A 187 22.33 16.07 -12.87
N LEU A 188 22.41 14.90 -12.26
CA LEU A 188 21.51 14.50 -11.18
C LEU A 188 21.85 15.25 -9.89
N ALA A 189 20.87 15.45 -9.03
CA ALA A 189 21.08 16.09 -7.73
C ALA A 189 22.03 15.30 -6.83
N SER A 190 22.17 14.01 -7.06
CA SER A 190 23.06 13.10 -6.33
C SER A 190 24.52 13.13 -6.78
N ASP A 191 24.85 13.82 -7.89
CA ASP A 191 26.22 13.91 -8.39
C ASP A 191 27.13 14.72 -7.48
N LEU A 192 28.40 14.31 -7.33
CA LEU A 192 29.42 15.00 -6.51
C LEU A 192 29.64 16.47 -6.93
N ASN A 193 29.43 16.80 -8.21
CA ASN A 193 29.53 18.15 -8.72
C ASN A 193 28.22 18.94 -8.66
N SER A 194 27.15 18.32 -8.15
CA SER A 194 25.86 18.97 -8.04
C SER A 194 25.78 19.79 -6.77
N LYS A 195 25.68 21.11 -6.92
CA LYS A 195 25.40 22.06 -5.83
C LYS A 195 24.14 22.83 -6.18
N ILE A 196 23.14 22.75 -5.31
CA ILE A 196 21.81 23.30 -5.53
C ILE A 196 21.43 24.16 -4.35
N PRO A 197 21.11 25.46 -4.55
CA PRO A 197 20.58 26.30 -3.51
C PRO A 197 19.19 25.84 -3.07
N VAL A 198 19.02 25.59 -1.77
CA VAL A 198 17.78 25.05 -1.20
C VAL A 198 17.27 25.88 -0.03
N ILE A 199 15.98 25.74 0.24
CA ILE A 199 15.30 26.24 1.42
C ILE A 199 14.69 25.07 2.18
N ILE A 200 14.78 25.11 3.51
CA ILE A 200 14.30 24.06 4.41
C ILE A 200 13.08 24.60 5.14
N GLU A 201 11.93 23.97 4.94
CA GLU A 201 10.67 24.35 5.58
C GLU A 201 10.31 23.38 6.71
N PRO A 202 9.71 23.88 7.83
CA PRO A 202 9.16 25.22 8.04
C PRO A 202 10.14 26.27 8.57
N SER A 203 11.41 25.95 8.75
CA SER A 203 12.40 26.88 9.33
C SER A 203 12.73 28.09 8.44
N GLY A 204 12.49 28.01 7.12
CA GLY A 204 12.93 28.97 6.11
C GLY A 204 14.46 29.09 6.06
N ALA A 205 15.20 28.06 6.43
CA ALA A 205 16.66 28.06 6.40
C ALA A 205 17.16 27.87 4.96
N ASN A 206 18.05 28.75 4.51
CA ASN A 206 18.75 28.55 3.24
C ASN A 206 20.01 27.71 3.46
N ALA A 207 20.28 26.81 2.53
CA ALA A 207 21.44 25.93 2.52
C ALA A 207 21.86 25.62 1.07
N ILE A 208 22.98 24.92 0.93
CA ILE A 208 23.40 24.32 -0.33
C ILE A 208 23.27 22.81 -0.19
N LEU A 209 22.49 22.20 -1.08
CA LEU A 209 22.44 20.75 -1.23
C LEU A 209 23.62 20.30 -2.08
N SER A 210 24.52 19.52 -1.50
CA SER A 210 25.71 18.97 -2.15
C SER A 210 25.56 17.48 -2.36
N GLY A 211 25.56 17.03 -3.62
CA GLY A 211 25.49 15.62 -3.95
C GLY A 211 26.74 14.88 -3.44
N GLN A 212 26.56 13.69 -2.91
CA GLN A 212 27.61 12.86 -2.33
C GLN A 212 27.97 11.64 -3.19
N GLY A 213 27.46 11.57 -4.42
CA GLY A 213 27.63 10.40 -5.28
C GLY A 213 26.77 9.20 -4.91
N HIS A 214 25.93 9.31 -3.87
CA HIS A 214 24.91 8.33 -3.50
C HIS A 214 23.57 8.65 -4.15
N ASN A 215 22.78 7.64 -4.54
CA ASN A 215 21.49 7.88 -5.18
C ASN A 215 20.38 8.23 -4.21
N ASP A 216 20.59 7.97 -2.93
CA ASP A 216 19.53 8.04 -1.92
C ASP A 216 19.54 9.34 -1.12
N TYR A 217 20.72 9.98 -0.99
CA TYR A 217 20.88 11.18 -0.16
C TYR A 217 21.95 12.15 -0.66
N ALA A 218 21.86 13.38 -0.17
CA ALA A 218 22.85 14.45 -0.34
C ALA A 218 23.07 15.19 0.96
N GLU A 219 24.18 15.89 1.09
CA GLU A 219 24.55 16.66 2.28
C GLU A 219 24.05 18.10 2.20
N LEU A 220 23.69 18.67 3.37
CA LEU A 220 23.35 20.09 3.52
C LEU A 220 24.57 20.87 4.01
N GLU A 221 25.09 21.73 3.18
CA GLU A 221 26.21 22.62 3.48
C GLU A 221 25.71 24.04 3.81
N PHE A 222 26.52 24.84 4.53
CA PHE A 222 26.31 26.25 4.83
C PHE A 222 25.02 26.54 5.63
N LEU A 223 24.71 25.68 6.58
CA LEU A 223 23.53 25.84 7.43
C LEU A 223 23.67 27.02 8.40
N PRO A 224 22.65 27.86 8.56
CA PRO A 224 22.68 28.96 9.53
C PRO A 224 22.56 28.44 10.96
N LYS A 225 23.49 28.84 11.86
CA LYS A 225 23.56 28.38 13.26
C LYS A 225 22.33 28.72 14.11
N LEU A 226 21.56 29.72 13.69
CA LEU A 226 20.42 30.25 14.48
C LEU A 226 19.07 29.60 14.15
N LYS A 227 18.95 28.83 13.08
CA LYS A 227 17.69 28.20 12.65
C LYS A 227 17.64 26.76 13.12
N LYS A 228 16.59 26.39 13.82
CA LYS A 228 16.36 25.02 14.26
C LYS A 228 15.79 24.19 13.11
N ILE A 229 16.62 23.38 12.53
CA ILE A 229 16.24 22.37 11.52
C ILE A 229 16.00 21.08 12.26
N LYS A 230 14.91 20.39 11.92
CA LYS A 230 14.49 19.12 12.52
C LYS A 230 14.55 18.00 11.50
N GLU A 231 14.73 16.81 11.99
CA GLU A 231 14.53 15.60 11.19
C GLU A 231 13.10 15.53 10.67
N GLY A 232 12.95 15.21 9.37
CA GLY A 232 11.66 15.23 8.69
C GLY A 232 11.27 16.56 8.03
N ASP A 233 12.01 17.65 8.25
CA ASP A 233 11.78 18.93 7.57
C ASP A 233 11.91 18.75 6.05
N LEU A 234 11.10 19.49 5.30
CA LEU A 234 11.05 19.37 3.84
C LEU A 234 12.04 20.33 3.19
N VAL A 235 12.73 19.82 2.16
CA VAL A 235 13.74 20.59 1.41
C VAL A 235 13.23 20.87 0.00
N TYR A 236 13.28 22.16 -0.38
CA TYR A 236 12.85 22.67 -1.67
C TYR A 236 13.98 23.44 -2.35
N THR A 237 13.92 23.60 -3.66
CA THR A 237 14.76 24.56 -4.37
C THR A 237 14.45 25.98 -3.94
N SER A 238 15.47 26.84 -3.75
CA SER A 238 15.29 28.20 -3.24
C SER A 238 15.07 29.26 -4.33
N GLY A 239 15.36 28.94 -5.58
CA GLY A 239 15.26 29.91 -6.69
C GLY A 239 16.31 31.04 -6.69
N VAL A 240 17.22 31.07 -5.74
CA VAL A 240 18.20 32.17 -5.54
C VAL A 240 19.16 32.34 -6.71
N ASP A 241 19.46 31.25 -7.44
CA ASP A 241 20.31 31.30 -8.64
C ASP A 241 19.62 31.91 -9.87
N GLY A 242 18.30 32.18 -9.82
CA GLY A 242 17.50 32.70 -10.90
C GLY A 242 17.33 31.76 -12.11
N ILE A 243 17.87 30.55 -12.04
CA ILE A 243 17.85 29.54 -13.11
C ILE A 243 16.91 28.40 -12.75
N ILE A 244 17.02 27.88 -11.55
CA ILE A 244 16.16 26.83 -11.02
C ILE A 244 14.97 27.50 -10.34
N PRO A 245 13.72 27.19 -10.74
CA PRO A 245 12.54 27.72 -10.06
C PRO A 245 12.55 27.35 -8.58
N GLU A 246 12.05 28.25 -7.73
CA GLU A 246 11.81 27.95 -6.32
C GLU A 246 10.70 26.93 -6.10
N ALA A 247 10.59 26.38 -4.87
CA ALA A 247 9.51 25.53 -4.42
C ALA A 247 9.38 24.18 -5.15
N ILE A 248 10.43 23.65 -5.74
CA ILE A 248 10.44 22.27 -6.25
C ILE A 248 10.91 21.36 -5.09
N PRO A 249 10.06 20.41 -4.62
CA PRO A 249 10.44 19.54 -3.52
C PRO A 249 11.55 18.57 -3.94
N ILE A 250 12.53 18.37 -3.06
CA ILE A 250 13.73 17.55 -3.28
C ILE A 250 13.69 16.30 -2.40
N GLY A 251 13.46 16.48 -1.09
CA GLY A 251 13.55 15.39 -0.13
C GLY A 251 13.21 15.83 1.29
N LYS A 252 13.59 14.99 2.24
CA LYS A 252 13.41 15.20 3.68
C LYS A 252 14.76 15.23 4.39
N VAL A 253 14.88 16.08 5.40
CA VAL A 253 16.07 16.14 6.25
C VAL A 253 16.13 14.92 7.15
N PHE A 254 17.31 14.32 7.26
CA PHE A 254 17.66 13.38 8.32
C PHE A 254 19.04 13.71 8.88
N ALA A 255 19.32 13.28 10.10
CA ALA A 255 20.56 13.54 10.79
C ALA A 255 21.42 12.28 10.88
N GLU A 256 22.72 12.38 10.57
CA GLU A 256 23.69 11.32 10.76
C GLU A 256 25.01 11.92 11.22
N ASN A 257 25.58 11.44 12.33
CA ASN A 257 26.90 11.86 12.86
C ASN A 257 27.08 13.39 12.96
N GLU A 258 26.08 14.11 13.50
CA GLU A 258 26.04 15.58 13.64
C GLU A 258 25.88 16.37 12.32
N ASN A 259 25.92 15.72 11.17
CA ASN A 259 25.66 16.33 9.85
C ASN A 259 24.19 16.13 9.46
N LEU A 260 23.69 17.09 8.68
CA LEU A 260 22.34 17.02 8.11
C LEU A 260 22.40 16.62 6.65
N PHE A 261 21.63 15.62 6.32
CA PHE A 261 21.48 15.09 4.98
C PHE A 261 20.03 15.22 4.52
N VAL A 262 19.83 15.05 3.23
CA VAL A 262 18.50 15.04 2.59
C VAL A 262 18.31 13.70 1.89
N GLU A 263 17.32 12.94 2.33
CA GLU A 263 16.82 11.76 1.62
C GLU A 263 15.97 12.20 0.43
N PHE A 264 16.31 11.78 -0.77
CA PHE A 264 15.60 12.17 -1.99
C PHE A 264 14.23 11.52 -2.12
N PHE A 265 13.27 12.25 -2.69
CA PHE A 265 11.96 11.69 -3.06
C PHE A 265 11.99 10.91 -4.38
N VAL A 266 13.07 11.05 -5.15
CA VAL A 266 13.25 10.45 -6.47
C VAL A 266 14.21 9.27 -6.37
N ASP A 267 13.82 8.14 -6.92
CA ASP A 267 14.73 7.03 -7.17
C ASP A 267 15.45 7.24 -8.51
N PHE A 268 16.70 7.70 -8.45
CA PHE A 268 17.51 7.98 -9.63
C PHE A 268 17.86 6.74 -10.46
N ASN A 269 17.71 5.54 -9.90
CA ASN A 269 17.99 4.29 -10.61
C ASN A 269 16.81 3.88 -11.52
N GLN A 270 15.61 4.42 -11.29
CA GLN A 270 14.39 4.02 -12.00
C GLN A 270 13.80 5.11 -12.92
N LEU A 271 14.58 6.15 -13.24
CA LEU A 271 14.14 7.24 -14.11
C LEU A 271 13.86 6.76 -15.53
N LYS A 272 12.60 6.79 -15.94
CA LYS A 272 12.15 6.46 -17.31
C LYS A 272 11.73 7.69 -18.09
N TYR A 273 11.02 8.60 -17.45
CA TYR A 273 10.51 9.85 -18.04
C TYR A 273 10.72 11.00 -17.07
N VAL A 274 11.11 12.13 -17.63
CA VAL A 274 11.30 13.37 -16.87
C VAL A 274 10.57 14.52 -17.55
N ARG A 275 10.27 15.54 -16.77
CA ARG A 275 9.65 16.80 -17.23
C ARG A 275 10.70 17.90 -17.19
N VAL A 276 10.84 18.59 -18.29
CA VAL A 276 11.73 19.75 -18.42
C VAL A 276 10.87 21.00 -18.53
N ASN A 277 11.14 22.03 -17.75
CA ASN A 277 10.51 23.35 -17.93
C ASN A 277 10.94 23.91 -19.29
N LYS A 278 10.01 24.62 -19.97
CA LYS A 278 10.31 25.26 -21.26
C LYS A 278 10.47 26.75 -21.07
#